data_de1f162e02926154a788734fcd3e42a7
#
_entry.id   de1f162e02926154a788734fcd3e42a7
#
_cell.length_a   1.000
_cell.length_b   1.000
_cell.length_c   1.000
_cell.angle_alpha   90.00
_cell.angle_beta   90.00
_cell.angle_gamma   90.00
#
_symmetry.space_group_name_H-M   'P 1'
#
loop_
_entity.id
_entity.type
_entity.pdbx_description
1 polymer ?
#
loop_
_entity_poly.entity_id
_entity_poly.type
_entity_poly.pdbx_seq_one_letter_code
_entity_poly.pdbx_strand_id
1 'polypeptide(L)'
;MRVKVACIGGGPAGLYLSILLKLRDPSHDITVYERGPEGSTYGWGVTYWRGLLDKLCEHDPVSARTIEDSSVRWSEGVAHVRGRTTRRPGDAGYGIGRHRLLEILAERARSLDVRLRFEQEITPGNLPTADLIVASDGVHSALRTRYADHFGTDSRSGRNRYIWLGTTKNFEAFTFSFVESGHGWIWCYGYGFGPDAGTFVVECAPETWTGLGFDTASEAEALAVLEKVFAGVLDGHPLMGRSGADGKAQWQTFRTLTNRTWYRDNLVLLGDAAHTTHYSIGAGTTLAVEDAAALAGALHEHATLPQALAHYQQRRQQELLAIQSAAHYSARWYEDLPRYIHLPPQQMFALLGQRHSPLLPHVPPQLYYRLDRAAGQSQAWRRLKQWIGVKVARTVHARTLAARE
;
A
#
# COMPACT_ATOMS: atom_id res chain seq x y z
N MET A 1 -8.85 20.68 -25.35
CA MET A 1 -9.11 21.98 -24.64
C MET A 1 -8.09 22.09 -23.51
N ARG A 2 -7.37 23.22 -23.38
CA ARG A 2 -6.41 23.43 -22.29
C ARG A 2 -7.15 23.44 -20.96
N VAL A 3 -6.75 22.57 -20.02
CA VAL A 3 -7.35 22.46 -18.69
C VAL A 3 -6.32 22.85 -17.64
N LYS A 4 -6.72 23.65 -16.67
CA LYS A 4 -5.89 23.99 -15.50
C LYS A 4 -6.15 23.00 -14.40
N VAL A 5 -5.13 22.24 -14.00
CA VAL A 5 -5.21 21.17 -12.99
C VAL A 5 -4.34 21.52 -11.80
N ALA A 6 -4.92 21.39 -10.62
CA ALA A 6 -4.22 21.51 -9.33
C ALA A 6 -4.21 20.15 -8.62
N CYS A 7 -3.05 19.50 -8.54
CA CYS A 7 -2.87 18.28 -7.75
C CYS A 7 -2.41 18.67 -6.33
N ILE A 8 -3.18 18.29 -5.32
CA ILE A 8 -2.86 18.55 -3.92
C ILE A 8 -2.26 17.29 -3.32
N GLY A 9 -0.93 17.31 -3.14
CA GLY A 9 -0.10 16.19 -2.71
C GLY A 9 0.85 15.71 -3.80
N GLY A 10 2.15 15.77 -3.53
CA GLY A 10 3.27 15.31 -4.37
C GLY A 10 3.62 13.83 -4.19
N GLY A 11 2.66 13.01 -3.80
CA GLY A 11 2.81 11.56 -3.74
C GLY A 11 2.75 10.89 -5.13
N PRO A 12 2.92 9.54 -5.18
CA PRO A 12 2.93 8.80 -6.45
C PRO A 12 1.69 9.05 -7.32
N ALA A 13 0.51 9.15 -6.70
CA ALA A 13 -0.76 9.38 -7.41
C ALA A 13 -0.78 10.74 -8.12
N GLY A 14 -0.49 11.83 -7.41
CA GLY A 14 -0.53 13.19 -7.95
C GLY A 14 0.55 13.44 -8.99
N LEU A 15 1.78 12.99 -8.74
CA LEU A 15 2.88 13.12 -9.69
C LEU A 15 2.61 12.30 -10.96
N TYR A 16 2.18 11.05 -10.83
CA TYR A 16 1.96 10.20 -12.00
C TYR A 16 0.76 10.65 -12.83
N LEU A 17 -0.32 11.12 -12.20
CA LEU A 17 -1.43 11.74 -12.92
C LEU A 17 -0.96 12.95 -13.74
N SER A 18 -0.14 13.81 -13.14
CA SER A 18 0.39 15.00 -13.81
C SER A 18 1.22 14.65 -15.04
N ILE A 19 2.05 13.61 -14.96
CA ILE A 19 2.82 13.05 -16.07
C ILE A 19 1.88 12.58 -17.18
N LEU A 20 0.89 11.75 -16.84
CA LEU A 20 -0.03 11.17 -17.82
C LEU A 20 -0.87 12.23 -18.56
N LEU A 21 -1.32 13.25 -17.84
CA LEU A 21 -2.08 14.35 -18.44
C LEU A 21 -1.21 15.14 -19.43
N LYS A 22 0.04 15.43 -19.09
CA LYS A 22 1.00 16.10 -19.97
C LYS A 22 1.40 15.29 -21.18
N LEU A 23 1.57 13.97 -21.03
CA LEU A 23 1.85 13.07 -22.14
C LEU A 23 0.68 12.99 -23.14
N ARG A 24 -0.57 13.13 -22.68
CA ARG A 24 -1.76 13.12 -23.53
C ARG A 24 -2.01 14.46 -24.22
N ASP A 25 -1.83 15.55 -23.50
CA ASP A 25 -1.96 16.90 -24.02
C ASP A 25 -0.96 17.85 -23.33
N PRO A 26 0.17 18.18 -23.98
CA PRO A 26 1.17 19.10 -23.43
C PRO A 26 0.65 20.50 -23.11
N SER A 27 -0.51 20.90 -23.69
CA SER A 27 -1.08 22.23 -23.48
C SER A 27 -1.72 22.41 -22.08
N HIS A 28 -1.97 21.32 -21.36
CA HIS A 28 -2.54 21.40 -19.99
C HIS A 28 -1.63 22.21 -19.07
N ASP A 29 -2.26 23.01 -18.21
CA ASP A 29 -1.60 23.82 -17.19
C ASP A 29 -1.67 23.11 -15.85
N ILE A 30 -0.60 22.39 -15.44
CA ILE A 30 -0.63 21.51 -14.29
C ILE A 30 0.32 22.02 -13.19
N THR A 31 -0.20 22.13 -11.99
CA THR A 31 0.59 22.44 -10.80
C THR A 31 0.34 21.36 -9.73
N VAL A 32 1.42 20.81 -9.21
CA VAL A 32 1.42 19.90 -8.03
C VAL A 32 1.86 20.71 -6.83
N TYR A 33 1.10 20.66 -5.76
CA TYR A 33 1.38 21.30 -4.48
C TYR A 33 1.72 20.23 -3.44
N GLU A 34 2.88 20.36 -2.81
CA GLU A 34 3.32 19.46 -1.75
C GLU A 34 3.67 20.29 -0.50
N ARG A 35 3.13 19.86 0.65
CA ARG A 35 3.36 20.57 1.94
C ARG A 35 4.76 20.40 2.48
N GLY A 36 5.40 19.26 2.19
CA GLY A 36 6.76 18.95 2.63
C GLY A 36 7.83 19.59 1.73
N PRO A 37 9.06 19.72 2.23
CA PRO A 37 10.19 20.11 1.42
C PRO A 37 10.49 19.07 0.34
N GLU A 38 11.14 19.52 -0.73
CA GLU A 38 11.57 18.64 -1.80
C GLU A 38 12.46 17.53 -1.27
N GLY A 39 12.23 16.32 -1.76
CA GLY A 39 12.97 15.13 -1.34
C GLY A 39 12.53 14.56 0.02
N SER A 40 11.65 15.22 0.75
CA SER A 40 11.12 14.62 1.99
C SER A 40 10.09 13.56 1.69
N THR A 41 10.11 12.45 2.41
CA THR A 41 9.08 11.42 2.33
C THR A 41 8.91 10.68 3.64
N TYR A 42 7.72 10.13 3.84
CA TYR A 42 7.44 9.21 4.93
C TYR A 42 7.78 7.78 4.51
N GLY A 43 8.42 7.01 5.40
CA GLY A 43 8.72 5.60 5.19
C GLY A 43 10.07 5.35 4.50
N TRP A 44 10.32 4.09 4.16
CA TRP A 44 11.60 3.57 3.70
C TRP A 44 11.52 3.09 2.25
N GLY A 45 11.56 1.81 2.01
CA GLY A 45 11.34 1.24 0.69
C GLY A 45 9.87 0.87 0.47
N VAL A 46 9.46 0.81 -0.77
CA VAL A 46 8.18 0.26 -1.20
C VAL A 46 8.41 -0.95 -2.10
N THR A 47 7.46 -1.89 -2.06
CA THR A 47 7.49 -3.08 -2.91
C THR A 47 6.46 -2.98 -4.02
N TYR A 48 6.78 -3.60 -5.14
CA TYR A 48 5.85 -3.78 -6.24
C TYR A 48 6.14 -5.05 -7.04
N TRP A 49 5.23 -5.42 -7.91
CA TRP A 49 5.28 -6.62 -8.72
C TRP A 49 5.38 -6.26 -10.20
N ARG A 50 5.76 -7.21 -11.04
CA ARG A 50 5.92 -7.01 -12.49
C ARG A 50 4.73 -6.29 -13.14
N GLY A 51 3.50 -6.57 -12.71
CA GLY A 51 2.30 -5.91 -13.23
C GLY A 51 2.27 -4.39 -13.09
N LEU A 52 2.98 -3.80 -12.11
CA LEU A 52 3.14 -2.34 -12.03
C LEU A 52 4.05 -1.82 -13.16
N LEU A 53 5.18 -2.49 -13.38
CA LEU A 53 6.10 -2.09 -14.47
C LEU A 53 5.44 -2.21 -15.84
N ASP A 54 4.65 -3.27 -16.06
CA ASP A 54 3.93 -3.45 -17.32
C ASP A 54 2.96 -2.29 -17.59
N LYS A 55 2.23 -1.85 -16.56
CA LYS A 55 1.33 -0.69 -16.63
C LYS A 55 2.07 0.63 -16.82
N LEU A 56 3.19 0.82 -16.12
CA LEU A 56 4.02 2.00 -16.31
C LEU A 56 4.59 2.03 -17.74
N CYS A 57 5.06 0.88 -18.26
CA CYS A 57 5.54 0.75 -19.62
C CYS A 57 4.50 1.08 -20.68
N GLU A 58 3.23 0.72 -20.44
CA GLU A 58 2.10 1.01 -21.35
C GLU A 58 1.87 2.52 -21.49
N HIS A 59 2.05 3.28 -20.42
CA HIS A 59 1.67 4.70 -20.37
C HIS A 59 2.85 5.66 -20.41
N ASP A 60 3.96 5.34 -19.74
CA ASP A 60 5.20 6.13 -19.70
C ASP A 60 6.43 5.21 -19.58
N PRO A 61 6.94 4.70 -20.71
CA PRO A 61 8.11 3.82 -20.74
C PRO A 61 9.38 4.44 -20.13
N VAL A 62 9.47 5.76 -20.08
CA VAL A 62 10.63 6.48 -19.51
C VAL A 62 10.65 6.28 -17.99
N SER A 63 9.55 6.59 -17.31
CA SER A 63 9.44 6.34 -15.87
C SER A 63 9.59 4.85 -15.54
N ALA A 64 8.99 3.95 -16.34
CA ALA A 64 9.08 2.52 -16.13
C ALA A 64 10.52 2.01 -16.08
N ARG A 65 11.34 2.37 -17.07
CA ARG A 65 12.76 1.98 -17.12
C ARG A 65 13.54 2.52 -15.93
N THR A 66 13.42 3.83 -15.66
CA THR A 66 14.16 4.46 -14.56
C THR A 66 13.80 3.85 -13.20
N ILE A 67 12.52 3.50 -12.99
CA ILE A 67 12.05 2.81 -11.78
C ILE A 67 12.63 1.39 -11.73
N GLU A 68 12.58 0.62 -12.82
CA GLU A 68 13.12 -0.74 -12.87
C GLU A 68 14.63 -0.74 -12.61
N ASP A 69 15.39 0.14 -13.26
CA ASP A 69 16.85 0.28 -13.12
C ASP A 69 17.27 0.72 -11.71
N SER A 70 16.39 1.43 -10.99
CA SER A 70 16.61 1.90 -9.61
C SER A 70 16.10 0.93 -8.56
N SER A 71 15.62 -0.26 -8.93
CA SER A 71 14.99 -1.22 -8.02
C SER A 71 15.86 -2.44 -7.78
N VAL A 72 15.80 -2.97 -6.55
CA VAL A 72 16.32 -4.29 -6.20
C VAL A 72 15.27 -5.34 -6.55
N ARG A 73 15.70 -6.46 -7.14
CA ARG A 73 14.83 -7.56 -7.53
C ARG A 73 15.09 -8.80 -6.68
N TRP A 74 14.03 -9.49 -6.27
CA TRP A 74 14.10 -10.83 -5.66
C TRP A 74 13.07 -11.76 -6.30
N SER A 75 13.30 -13.07 -6.19
CA SER A 75 12.42 -14.12 -6.74
C SER A 75 12.10 -15.23 -5.71
N GLU A 76 12.46 -15.00 -4.46
CA GLU A 76 12.22 -15.94 -3.37
C GLU A 76 11.50 -15.28 -2.20
N GLY A 77 10.68 -16.07 -1.51
CA GLY A 77 10.19 -15.78 -0.17
C GLY A 77 10.88 -16.70 0.85
N VAL A 78 11.25 -16.13 1.97
CA VAL A 78 11.86 -16.84 3.11
C VAL A 78 11.01 -16.64 4.35
N ALA A 79 10.77 -17.69 5.13
CA ALA A 79 10.11 -17.59 6.42
C ALA A 79 10.90 -18.30 7.50
N HIS A 80 11.16 -17.58 8.59
CA HIS A 80 11.76 -18.08 9.82
C HIS A 80 10.66 -18.28 10.85
N VAL A 81 10.43 -19.52 11.27
CA VAL A 81 9.41 -19.89 12.25
C VAL A 81 9.98 -20.94 13.19
N ARG A 82 9.97 -20.65 14.50
CA ARG A 82 10.45 -21.58 15.54
C ARG A 82 11.83 -22.19 15.23
N GLY A 83 12.81 -21.34 14.89
CA GLY A 83 14.17 -21.76 14.58
C GLY A 83 14.35 -22.52 13.27
N ARG A 84 13.31 -22.66 12.45
CA ARG A 84 13.37 -23.32 11.14
C ARG A 84 13.19 -22.30 10.03
N THR A 85 14.01 -22.42 9.00
CA THR A 85 13.94 -21.60 7.78
C THR A 85 13.28 -22.38 6.66
N THR A 86 12.29 -21.80 6.03
CA THR A 86 11.62 -22.34 4.84
C THR A 86 11.77 -21.35 3.70
N ARG A 87 12.22 -21.83 2.53
CA ARG A 87 12.34 -21.03 1.29
C ARG A 87 11.31 -21.49 0.27
N ARG A 88 10.79 -20.57 -0.51
CA ARG A 88 9.88 -20.85 -1.61
C ARG A 88 10.18 -19.93 -2.79
N PRO A 89 10.33 -20.47 -3.99
CA PRO A 89 10.31 -19.67 -5.20
C PRO A 89 8.98 -18.91 -5.28
N GLY A 90 9.02 -17.71 -5.78
CA GLY A 90 7.86 -16.85 -5.97
C GLY A 90 7.97 -16.05 -7.26
N ASP A 91 6.95 -15.25 -7.52
CA ASP A 91 6.99 -14.25 -8.58
C ASP A 91 8.07 -13.20 -8.27
N ALA A 92 8.67 -12.64 -9.33
CA ALA A 92 9.63 -11.57 -9.16
C ALA A 92 9.00 -10.35 -8.49
N GLY A 93 9.53 -10.01 -7.32
CA GLY A 93 9.21 -8.78 -6.61
C GLY A 93 10.33 -7.76 -6.77
N TYR A 94 9.98 -6.52 -6.57
CA TYR A 94 10.88 -5.38 -6.68
C TYR A 94 10.77 -4.50 -5.45
N GLY A 95 11.90 -3.94 -5.00
CA GLY A 95 11.96 -2.94 -3.94
C GLY A 95 12.67 -1.69 -4.43
N ILE A 96 12.09 -0.54 -4.15
CA ILE A 96 12.69 0.77 -4.45
C ILE A 96 12.56 1.67 -3.23
N GLY A 97 13.57 2.49 -2.96
CA GLY A 97 13.46 3.54 -1.96
C GLY A 97 12.30 4.48 -2.29
N ARG A 98 11.43 4.74 -1.32
CA ARG A 98 10.27 5.62 -1.54
C ARG A 98 10.71 7.02 -1.99
N HIS A 99 11.80 7.53 -1.40
CA HIS A 99 12.42 8.79 -1.83
C HIS A 99 12.78 8.74 -3.32
N ARG A 100 13.52 7.70 -3.74
CA ARG A 100 13.97 7.55 -5.13
C ARG A 100 12.80 7.45 -6.11
N LEU A 101 11.74 6.73 -5.75
CA LEU A 101 10.52 6.67 -6.56
C LEU A 101 9.91 8.06 -6.78
N LEU A 102 9.78 8.84 -5.72
CA LEU A 102 9.21 10.20 -5.81
C LEU A 102 10.11 11.14 -6.60
N GLU A 103 11.42 11.05 -6.44
CA GLU A 103 12.41 11.80 -7.20
C GLU A 103 12.29 11.53 -8.70
N ILE A 104 12.25 10.26 -9.12
CA ILE A 104 12.07 9.86 -10.53
C ILE A 104 10.78 10.46 -11.10
N LEU A 105 9.67 10.35 -10.37
CA LEU A 105 8.39 10.89 -10.82
C LEU A 105 8.40 12.42 -10.86
N ALA A 106 9.05 13.10 -9.91
CA ALA A 106 9.15 14.55 -9.89
C ALA A 106 10.04 15.08 -11.04
N GLU A 107 11.19 14.44 -11.30
CA GLU A 107 12.06 14.75 -12.42
C GLU A 107 11.32 14.57 -13.76
N ARG A 108 10.59 13.47 -13.89
CA ARG A 108 9.78 13.21 -15.09
C ARG A 108 8.68 14.25 -15.27
N ALA A 109 7.96 14.61 -14.22
CA ALA A 109 6.93 15.64 -14.25
C ALA A 109 7.51 17.01 -14.70
N ARG A 110 8.67 17.40 -14.15
CA ARG A 110 9.37 18.62 -14.57
C ARG A 110 9.78 18.59 -16.05
N SER A 111 10.29 17.45 -16.53
CA SER A 111 10.67 17.30 -17.95
C SER A 111 9.50 17.47 -18.92
N LEU A 112 8.27 17.41 -18.41
CA LEU A 112 7.02 17.62 -19.14
C LEU A 112 6.35 18.97 -18.81
N ASP A 113 7.10 19.93 -18.25
CA ASP A 113 6.60 21.26 -17.87
C ASP A 113 5.47 21.26 -16.83
N VAL A 114 5.47 20.29 -15.90
CA VAL A 114 4.61 20.32 -14.71
C VAL A 114 5.26 21.24 -13.67
N ARG A 115 4.49 22.17 -13.12
CA ARG A 115 4.97 23.01 -12.01
C ARG A 115 4.86 22.27 -10.69
N LEU A 116 5.99 22.07 -9.99
CA LEU A 116 6.05 21.51 -8.66
C LEU A 116 6.26 22.64 -7.63
N ARG A 117 5.38 22.69 -6.63
CA ARG A 117 5.40 23.67 -5.55
C ARG A 117 5.53 22.93 -4.22
N PHE A 118 6.76 22.84 -3.72
CA PHE A 118 7.07 22.27 -2.41
C PHE A 118 6.88 23.31 -1.30
N GLU A 119 6.80 22.85 -0.04
CA GLU A 119 6.58 23.66 1.14
C GLU A 119 5.32 24.55 1.03
N GLN A 120 4.33 24.08 0.26
CA GLN A 120 3.09 24.77 0.02
C GLN A 120 1.89 23.91 0.41
N GLU A 121 1.40 24.12 1.62
CA GLU A 121 0.23 23.42 2.12
C GLU A 121 -1.06 24.03 1.55
N ILE A 122 -1.86 23.19 0.92
CA ILE A 122 -3.19 23.54 0.43
C ILE A 122 -4.23 22.90 1.35
N THR A 123 -5.10 23.75 1.85
CA THR A 123 -6.20 23.42 2.76
C THR A 123 -7.54 23.78 2.12
N PRO A 124 -8.68 23.36 2.68
CA PRO A 124 -9.99 23.78 2.19
C PRO A 124 -10.21 25.31 2.16
N GLY A 125 -9.43 26.07 2.93
CA GLY A 125 -9.53 27.52 3.01
C GLY A 125 -8.72 28.31 1.97
N ASN A 126 -7.76 27.66 1.28
CA ASN A 126 -6.84 28.31 0.33
C ASN A 126 -6.74 27.55 -1.01
N LEU A 127 -7.84 26.94 -1.45
CA LEU A 127 -7.87 26.16 -2.70
C LEU A 127 -7.45 27.05 -3.89
N PRO A 128 -6.54 26.56 -4.76
CA PRO A 128 -6.19 27.28 -5.98
C PRO A 128 -7.34 27.28 -6.97
N THR A 129 -7.48 28.37 -7.73
CA THR A 129 -8.41 28.43 -8.86
C THR A 129 -7.94 27.49 -9.96
N ALA A 130 -8.69 26.45 -10.27
CA ALA A 130 -8.41 25.45 -11.28
C ALA A 130 -9.70 24.87 -11.86
N ASP A 131 -9.61 24.35 -13.10
CA ASP A 131 -10.75 23.65 -13.73
C ASP A 131 -10.95 22.28 -13.07
N LEU A 132 -9.87 21.66 -12.58
CA LEU A 132 -9.88 20.39 -11.85
C LEU A 132 -8.94 20.48 -10.64
N ILE A 133 -9.45 20.13 -9.46
CA ILE A 133 -8.68 19.97 -8.22
C ILE A 133 -8.62 18.49 -7.88
N VAL A 134 -7.41 17.95 -7.75
CA VAL A 134 -7.16 16.55 -7.42
C VAL A 134 -6.64 16.44 -6.01
N ALA A 135 -7.43 15.89 -5.10
CA ALA A 135 -6.99 15.56 -3.74
C ALA A 135 -6.21 14.25 -3.78
N SER A 136 -4.87 14.35 -3.83
CA SER A 136 -3.89 13.27 -3.76
C SER A 136 -3.01 13.38 -2.51
N ASP A 137 -3.53 14.03 -1.45
CA ASP A 137 -2.88 14.37 -0.19
C ASP A 137 -2.89 13.23 0.84
N GLY A 138 -3.17 12.01 0.37
CA GLY A 138 -2.97 10.77 1.10
C GLY A 138 -4.06 10.44 2.13
N VAL A 139 -3.77 9.45 2.99
CA VAL A 139 -4.73 8.90 3.97
C VAL A 139 -5.28 9.95 4.95
N HIS A 140 -4.54 11.01 5.20
CA HIS A 140 -4.94 12.13 6.06
C HIS A 140 -5.50 13.33 5.28
N SER A 141 -6.03 13.13 4.09
CA SER A 141 -6.56 14.16 3.22
C SER A 141 -7.45 15.17 3.96
N ALA A 142 -7.03 16.43 3.95
CA ALA A 142 -7.79 17.52 4.55
C ALA A 142 -9.05 17.84 3.71
N LEU A 143 -8.94 17.70 2.39
CA LEU A 143 -10.06 17.94 1.46
C LEU A 143 -11.13 16.88 1.63
N ARG A 144 -10.77 15.59 1.70
CA ARG A 144 -11.72 14.52 2.01
C ARG A 144 -12.39 14.76 3.35
N THR A 145 -11.62 15.08 4.39
CA THR A 145 -12.14 15.29 5.76
C THR A 145 -13.14 16.44 5.80
N ARG A 146 -12.87 17.54 5.08
CA ARG A 146 -13.76 18.70 5.01
C ARG A 146 -15.13 18.36 4.42
N TYR A 147 -15.18 17.41 3.49
CA TYR A 147 -16.40 16.99 2.78
C TYR A 147 -16.77 15.53 3.06
N ALA A 148 -16.43 15.02 4.25
CA ALA A 148 -16.58 13.60 4.61
C ALA A 148 -18.02 13.09 4.44
N ASP A 149 -19.02 13.88 4.79
CA ASP A 149 -20.46 13.55 4.64
C ASP A 149 -20.83 13.36 3.17
N HIS A 150 -20.36 14.27 2.29
CA HIS A 150 -20.59 14.16 0.85
C HIS A 150 -19.91 12.91 0.27
N PHE A 151 -18.65 12.69 0.63
CA PHE A 151 -17.91 11.51 0.16
C PHE A 151 -18.42 10.21 0.77
N GLY A 152 -19.20 10.26 1.85
CA GLY A 152 -19.63 9.09 2.60
C GLY A 152 -18.44 8.28 3.09
N THR A 153 -17.45 9.00 3.69
CA THR A 153 -16.21 8.43 4.18
C THR A 153 -16.45 7.43 5.31
N ASP A 154 -15.91 6.21 5.16
CA ASP A 154 -15.85 5.19 6.19
C ASP A 154 -14.38 4.87 6.50
N SER A 155 -14.05 4.82 7.79
CA SER A 155 -12.70 4.54 8.25
C SER A 155 -12.74 3.51 9.36
N ARG A 156 -12.06 2.38 9.16
CA ARG A 156 -12.00 1.27 10.12
C ARG A 156 -10.55 0.97 10.48
N SER A 157 -10.25 0.92 11.78
CA SER A 157 -8.95 0.53 12.27
C SER A 157 -8.87 -0.99 12.39
N GLY A 158 -7.75 -1.57 11.96
CA GLY A 158 -7.37 -2.95 12.25
C GLY A 158 -7.03 -3.12 13.73
N ARG A 159 -6.85 -4.36 14.15
CA ARG A 159 -6.54 -4.70 15.54
C ARG A 159 -5.05 -4.53 15.85
N ASN A 160 -4.18 -5.03 14.97
CA ASN A 160 -2.76 -5.12 15.25
C ASN A 160 -2.03 -3.76 15.24
N ARG A 161 -0.96 -3.71 16.01
CA ARG A 161 0.00 -2.61 15.98
C ARG A 161 1.13 -2.94 15.03
N TYR A 162 1.54 -1.99 14.21
CA TYR A 162 2.69 -2.13 13.33
C TYR A 162 3.60 -0.92 13.39
N ILE A 163 4.87 -1.14 13.06
CA ILE A 163 5.86 -0.08 12.87
C ILE A 163 6.64 -0.32 11.59
N TRP A 164 6.88 0.75 10.83
CA TRP A 164 7.63 0.71 9.59
C TRP A 164 9.02 1.30 9.80
N LEU A 165 10.03 0.43 9.75
CA LEU A 165 11.42 0.72 10.05
C LEU A 165 12.29 0.56 8.80
N GLY A 166 13.46 1.20 8.85
CA GLY A 166 14.59 0.93 7.97
C GLY A 166 15.64 0.05 8.66
N THR A 167 16.53 -0.49 7.87
CA THR A 167 17.74 -1.19 8.34
C THR A 167 18.83 -1.11 7.28
N THR A 168 20.09 -1.23 7.70
CA THR A 168 21.23 -1.41 6.79
C THR A 168 21.32 -2.85 6.23
N LYS A 169 20.48 -3.76 6.70
CA LYS A 169 20.39 -5.13 6.18
C LYS A 169 19.84 -5.13 4.76
N ASN A 170 20.65 -5.60 3.81
CA ASN A 170 20.16 -5.93 2.49
C ASN A 170 19.55 -7.34 2.51
N PHE A 171 18.26 -7.43 2.22
CA PHE A 171 17.54 -8.70 2.11
C PHE A 171 17.55 -9.18 0.66
N GLU A 172 18.16 -10.31 0.39
CA GLU A 172 18.19 -10.95 -0.95
C GLU A 172 16.86 -11.58 -1.35
N ALA A 173 15.96 -11.77 -0.39
CA ALA A 173 14.63 -12.37 -0.56
C ALA A 173 13.60 -11.62 0.27
N PHE A 174 12.32 -11.74 -0.10
CA PHE A 174 11.24 -11.25 0.77
C PHE A 174 11.16 -12.14 2.01
N THR A 175 11.61 -11.61 3.15
CA THR A 175 11.87 -12.39 4.36
C THR A 175 10.82 -12.13 5.42
N PHE A 176 10.22 -13.20 5.95
CA PHE A 176 9.33 -13.17 7.11
C PHE A 176 10.04 -13.80 8.32
N SER A 177 9.81 -13.27 9.50
CA SER A 177 10.21 -13.91 10.76
C SER A 177 9.10 -13.82 11.78
N PHE A 178 8.79 -14.95 12.41
CA PHE A 178 7.76 -15.06 13.45
C PHE A 178 8.44 -15.53 14.74
N VAL A 179 8.39 -14.70 15.77
CA VAL A 179 9.04 -14.93 17.06
C VAL A 179 7.99 -15.04 18.16
N GLU A 180 8.08 -16.07 18.96
CA GLU A 180 7.29 -16.21 20.17
C GLU A 180 7.99 -15.50 21.32
N SER A 181 7.36 -14.46 21.86
CA SER A 181 7.82 -13.76 23.05
C SER A 181 7.10 -14.28 24.28
N GLY A 182 7.53 -13.90 25.49
CA GLY A 182 6.79 -14.20 26.72
C GLY A 182 5.39 -13.58 26.81
N HIS A 183 5.05 -12.69 25.86
CA HIS A 183 3.79 -11.95 25.81
C HIS A 183 2.95 -12.23 24.55
N GLY A 184 3.34 -13.23 23.76
CA GLY A 184 2.67 -13.62 22.53
C GLY A 184 3.57 -13.50 21.29
N TRP A 185 2.96 -13.63 20.12
CA TRP A 185 3.67 -13.62 18.85
C TRP A 185 3.92 -12.20 18.34
N ILE A 186 5.14 -11.96 17.89
CA ILE A 186 5.56 -10.77 17.14
C ILE A 186 6.21 -11.23 15.84
N TRP A 187 5.96 -10.54 14.75
CA TRP A 187 6.50 -10.91 13.45
C TRP A 187 6.97 -9.70 12.68
N CYS A 188 7.87 -9.97 11.75
CA CYS A 188 8.32 -8.96 10.79
C CYS A 188 8.30 -9.51 9.38
N TYR A 189 8.35 -8.58 8.43
CA TYR A 189 8.84 -8.86 7.10
C TYR A 189 9.85 -7.81 6.67
N GLY A 190 10.89 -8.27 5.94
CA GLY A 190 11.95 -7.43 5.44
C GLY A 190 12.19 -7.66 3.95
N TYR A 191 12.62 -6.62 3.26
CA TYR A 191 13.02 -6.65 1.85
C TYR A 191 14.03 -5.55 1.56
N GLY A 192 14.97 -5.82 0.64
CA GLY A 192 15.96 -4.85 0.18
C GLY A 192 15.36 -3.82 -0.78
N PHE A 193 15.90 -2.60 -0.76
CA PHE A 193 15.59 -1.56 -1.75
C PHE A 193 16.82 -0.77 -2.19
N GLY A 194 17.99 -1.20 -1.77
CA GLY A 194 19.31 -0.66 -2.12
C GLY A 194 20.42 -1.56 -1.61
N PRO A 195 21.71 -1.27 -1.92
CA PRO A 195 22.86 -2.10 -1.53
C PRO A 195 22.95 -2.33 -0.01
N ASP A 196 22.79 -1.26 0.77
CA ASP A 196 22.84 -1.29 2.23
C ASP A 196 21.54 -0.70 2.81
N ALA A 197 20.41 -1.03 2.20
CA ALA A 197 19.13 -0.45 2.56
C ALA A 197 18.01 -1.50 2.47
N GLY A 198 17.36 -1.74 3.60
CA GLY A 198 16.22 -2.62 3.73
C GLY A 198 15.06 -1.96 4.47
N THR A 199 13.88 -2.36 4.10
CA THR A 199 12.66 -2.09 4.87
C THR A 199 12.45 -3.23 5.86
N PHE A 200 12.02 -2.88 7.07
CA PHE A 200 11.69 -3.82 8.12
C PHE A 200 10.38 -3.42 8.77
N VAL A 201 9.31 -4.13 8.48
CA VAL A 201 7.98 -3.87 9.06
C VAL A 201 7.73 -4.90 10.14
N VAL A 202 7.44 -4.42 11.35
CA VAL A 202 7.09 -5.27 12.50
C VAL A 202 5.62 -5.11 12.81
N GLU A 203 4.98 -6.22 13.17
CA GLU A 203 3.57 -6.25 13.56
C GLU A 203 3.36 -7.21 14.72
N CYS A 204 2.44 -6.88 15.63
CA CYS A 204 1.99 -7.74 16.72
C CYS A 204 0.59 -7.36 17.20
N ALA A 205 -0.02 -8.25 17.98
CA ALA A 205 -1.28 -7.97 18.66
C ALA A 205 -1.08 -6.89 19.75
N PRO A 206 -2.13 -6.12 20.11
CA PRO A 206 -2.04 -5.09 21.15
C PRO A 206 -1.52 -5.61 22.49
N GLU A 207 -1.91 -6.83 22.86
CA GLU A 207 -1.50 -7.47 24.11
C GLU A 207 0.01 -7.76 24.13
N THR A 208 0.56 -8.21 23.01
CA THR A 208 2.00 -8.41 22.83
C THR A 208 2.75 -7.08 22.85
N TRP A 209 2.19 -6.05 22.19
CA TRP A 209 2.76 -4.70 22.12
C TRP A 209 2.89 -4.08 23.51
N THR A 210 1.83 -4.13 24.33
CA THR A 210 1.86 -3.66 25.72
C THR A 210 2.77 -4.54 26.59
N GLY A 211 2.69 -5.88 26.45
CA GLY A 211 3.51 -6.80 27.21
C GLY A 211 5.02 -6.65 26.99
N LEU A 212 5.43 -6.21 25.80
CA LEU A 212 6.82 -5.88 25.48
C LEU A 212 7.23 -4.44 25.87
N GLY A 213 6.31 -3.66 26.44
CA GLY A 213 6.55 -2.31 26.95
C GLY A 213 6.61 -1.22 25.87
N PHE A 214 6.17 -1.50 24.66
CA PHE A 214 6.23 -0.53 23.53
C PHE A 214 5.28 0.67 23.71
N ASP A 215 4.29 0.60 24.58
CA ASP A 215 3.36 1.66 24.92
C ASP A 215 4.02 2.82 25.70
N THR A 216 5.07 2.49 26.47
CA THR A 216 5.78 3.45 27.30
C THR A 216 7.20 3.73 26.87
N ALA A 217 7.81 2.83 26.08
CA ALA A 217 9.20 2.91 25.65
C ALA A 217 9.46 4.14 24.75
N SER A 218 10.62 4.75 24.94
CA SER A 218 11.21 5.66 23.94
C SER A 218 11.52 4.93 22.64
N GLU A 219 11.78 5.66 21.55
CA GLU A 219 12.16 5.04 20.28
C GLU A 219 13.41 4.18 20.43
N ALA A 220 14.45 4.68 21.09
CA ALA A 220 15.70 3.95 21.25
C ALA A 220 15.51 2.63 22.04
N GLU A 221 14.71 2.65 23.11
CA GLU A 221 14.39 1.43 23.86
C GLU A 221 13.56 0.43 23.02
N ALA A 222 12.57 0.92 22.28
CA ALA A 222 11.76 0.09 21.40
C ALA A 222 12.61 -0.57 20.30
N LEU A 223 13.51 0.18 19.66
CA LEU A 223 14.42 -0.36 18.64
C LEU A 223 15.38 -1.41 19.25
N ALA A 224 15.95 -1.16 20.41
CA ALA A 224 16.83 -2.13 21.10
C ALA A 224 16.10 -3.44 21.44
N VAL A 225 14.83 -3.37 21.87
CA VAL A 225 14.01 -4.58 22.09
C VAL A 225 13.77 -5.31 20.77
N LEU A 226 13.41 -4.61 19.70
CA LEU A 226 13.16 -5.21 18.39
C LEU A 226 14.43 -5.83 17.77
N GLU A 227 15.57 -5.18 17.91
CA GLU A 227 16.88 -5.73 17.46
C GLU A 227 17.22 -7.03 18.19
N LYS A 228 16.96 -7.10 19.49
CA LYS A 228 17.14 -8.33 20.28
C LYS A 228 16.15 -9.41 19.86
N VAL A 229 14.88 -9.09 19.67
CA VAL A 229 13.84 -10.05 19.25
C VAL A 229 14.14 -10.63 17.88
N PHE A 230 14.61 -9.81 16.96
CA PHE A 230 14.87 -10.20 15.57
C PHE A 230 16.36 -10.36 15.25
N ALA A 231 17.23 -10.54 16.26
CA ALA A 231 18.68 -10.67 16.07
C ALA A 231 19.06 -11.72 15.02
N GLY A 232 18.37 -12.87 14.99
CA GLY A 232 18.63 -13.95 14.05
C GLY A 232 18.30 -13.64 12.58
N VAL A 233 17.52 -12.60 12.31
CA VAL A 233 17.18 -12.16 10.93
C VAL A 233 17.87 -10.85 10.57
N LEU A 234 18.17 -10.02 11.55
CA LEU A 234 18.91 -8.76 11.35
C LEU A 234 20.41 -8.97 11.18
N ASP A 235 20.95 -10.05 11.74
CA ASP A 235 22.37 -10.43 11.59
C ASP A 235 23.33 -9.28 11.98
N GLY A 236 23.04 -8.62 13.10
CA GLY A 236 23.81 -7.49 13.65
C GLY A 236 23.57 -6.13 12.97
N HIS A 237 22.73 -6.05 11.97
CA HIS A 237 22.37 -4.78 11.34
C HIS A 237 21.37 -4.00 12.21
N PRO A 238 21.58 -2.66 12.40
CA PRO A 238 20.71 -1.84 13.21
C PRO A 238 19.36 -1.59 12.53
N LEU A 239 18.36 -1.32 13.38
CA LEU A 239 17.08 -0.76 12.96
C LEU A 239 17.10 0.76 12.99
N MET A 240 16.43 1.38 12.07
CA MET A 240 16.28 2.83 11.97
C MET A 240 14.79 3.17 12.04
N GLY A 241 14.43 3.98 13.01
CA GLY A 241 13.07 4.46 13.22
C GLY A 241 12.89 5.92 12.81
N ARG A 242 11.75 6.45 13.17
CA ARG A 242 11.43 7.87 13.14
C ARG A 242 10.71 8.22 14.42
N SER A 243 11.32 9.07 15.24
CA SER A 243 10.69 9.55 16.46
C SER A 243 9.48 10.41 16.15
N GLY A 244 8.43 10.23 16.93
CA GLY A 244 7.37 11.24 17.04
C GLY A 244 7.84 12.50 17.76
N ALA A 245 7.00 13.50 17.76
CA ALA A 245 7.26 14.73 18.54
C ALA A 245 7.40 14.47 20.05
N ASP A 246 6.89 13.35 20.52
CA ASP A 246 6.95 12.84 21.90
C ASP A 246 8.18 11.94 22.16
N GLY A 247 9.09 11.78 21.20
CA GLY A 247 10.28 10.94 21.31
C GLY A 247 9.99 9.43 21.28
N LYS A 248 8.75 9.02 21.04
CA LYS A 248 8.34 7.61 20.99
C LYS A 248 8.43 7.04 19.58
N ALA A 249 8.61 5.73 19.52
CA ALA A 249 8.54 4.97 18.28
C ALA A 249 7.14 5.10 17.65
N GLN A 250 7.08 5.27 16.33
CA GLN A 250 5.84 5.55 15.58
C GLN A 250 5.05 4.27 15.29
N TRP A 251 4.57 3.62 16.35
CA TRP A 251 3.63 2.51 16.21
C TRP A 251 2.26 3.00 15.73
N GLN A 252 1.70 2.29 14.79
CA GLN A 252 0.45 2.64 14.13
C GLN A 252 -0.53 1.47 14.16
N THR A 253 -1.80 1.79 13.96
CA THR A 253 -2.84 0.83 13.62
C THR A 253 -3.27 1.08 12.20
N PHE A 254 -3.34 0.04 11.37
CA PHE A 254 -3.72 0.22 9.99
C PHE A 254 -5.16 0.73 9.89
N ARG A 255 -5.36 1.72 9.03
CA ARG A 255 -6.67 2.30 8.78
C ARG A 255 -7.13 1.96 7.36
N THR A 256 -8.19 1.17 7.26
CA THR A 256 -8.89 0.94 6.00
C THR A 256 -9.86 2.08 5.77
N LEU A 257 -9.69 2.78 4.66
CA LEU A 257 -10.49 3.92 4.26
C LEU A 257 -11.28 3.58 2.99
N THR A 258 -12.55 3.94 2.96
CA THR A 258 -13.40 3.87 1.76
C THR A 258 -14.27 5.11 1.66
N ASN A 259 -14.59 5.51 0.44
CA ASN A 259 -15.51 6.60 0.17
C ASN A 259 -16.60 6.10 -0.80
N ARG A 260 -17.86 6.48 -0.54
CA ARG A 260 -18.99 6.15 -1.41
C ARG A 260 -18.93 6.94 -2.72
N THR A 261 -18.63 8.24 -2.62
CA THR A 261 -18.43 9.14 -3.75
C THR A 261 -16.98 9.62 -3.76
N TRP A 262 -16.39 9.78 -4.94
CA TRP A 262 -14.99 10.17 -5.08
C TRP A 262 -14.79 11.55 -5.69
N TYR A 263 -15.88 12.23 -6.06
CA TYR A 263 -15.81 13.58 -6.59
C TYR A 263 -16.95 14.46 -6.07
N ARG A 264 -16.72 15.75 -6.12
CA ARG A 264 -17.68 16.80 -5.82
C ARG A 264 -17.36 18.01 -6.70
N ASP A 265 -18.30 18.41 -7.54
CA ASP A 265 -18.08 19.51 -8.49
C ASP A 265 -16.82 19.26 -9.33
N ASN A 266 -15.79 20.12 -9.20
CA ASN A 266 -14.49 19.97 -9.84
C ASN A 266 -13.39 19.38 -8.92
N LEU A 267 -13.73 18.88 -7.74
CA LEU A 267 -12.82 18.21 -6.81
C LEU A 267 -12.94 16.69 -6.94
N VAL A 268 -11.82 15.99 -7.11
CA VAL A 268 -11.75 14.52 -7.16
C VAL A 268 -10.73 13.96 -6.19
N LEU A 269 -11.05 12.83 -5.55
CA LEU A 269 -10.13 12.07 -4.69
C LEU A 269 -9.31 11.09 -5.53
N LEU A 270 -8.02 10.96 -5.20
CA LEU A 270 -7.08 10.09 -5.92
C LEU A 270 -6.13 9.36 -4.95
N GLY A 271 -5.87 8.08 -5.19
CA GLY A 271 -4.96 7.26 -4.36
C GLY A 271 -5.46 7.11 -2.92
N ASP A 272 -4.56 7.20 -1.94
CA ASP A 272 -4.90 7.02 -0.52
C ASP A 272 -5.89 8.06 0.03
N ALA A 273 -6.12 9.16 -0.67
CA ALA A 273 -7.20 10.08 -0.34
C ALA A 273 -8.57 9.48 -0.69
N ALA A 274 -8.66 8.66 -1.72
CA ALA A 274 -9.90 7.99 -2.15
C ALA A 274 -10.15 6.67 -1.41
N HIS A 275 -9.11 5.87 -1.22
CA HIS A 275 -9.21 4.55 -0.57
C HIS A 275 -7.85 4.06 -0.08
N THR A 276 -7.85 3.21 0.95
CA THR A 276 -6.65 2.50 1.39
C THR A 276 -6.90 1.00 1.46
N THR A 277 -5.84 0.21 1.27
CA THR A 277 -5.83 -1.25 1.44
C THR A 277 -4.72 -1.66 2.38
N HIS A 278 -4.91 -2.72 3.15
CA HIS A 278 -3.92 -3.16 4.13
C HIS A 278 -2.55 -3.38 3.47
N TYR A 279 -1.49 -2.86 4.09
CA TYR A 279 -0.12 -2.84 3.55
C TYR A 279 0.43 -4.24 3.24
N SER A 280 -0.07 -5.28 3.91
CA SER A 280 0.40 -6.67 3.76
C SER A 280 0.24 -7.26 2.36
N ILE A 281 -0.51 -6.62 1.48
CA ILE A 281 -0.62 -7.04 0.07
C ILE A 281 0.29 -6.25 -0.88
N GLY A 282 1.01 -5.22 -0.38
CA GLY A 282 1.95 -4.43 -1.17
C GLY A 282 1.34 -3.68 -2.36
N ALA A 283 0.08 -3.27 -2.27
CA ALA A 283 -0.66 -2.73 -3.43
C ALA A 283 -0.72 -1.20 -3.50
N GLY A 284 -0.38 -0.46 -2.44
CA GLY A 284 -0.65 0.99 -2.35
C GLY A 284 -0.09 1.80 -3.53
N THR A 285 1.17 1.59 -3.89
CA THR A 285 1.79 2.29 -5.04
C THR A 285 1.16 1.88 -6.37
N THR A 286 0.88 0.58 -6.56
CA THR A 286 0.21 0.08 -7.77
C THR A 286 -1.17 0.70 -7.92
N LEU A 287 -1.95 0.77 -6.85
CA LEU A 287 -3.27 1.38 -6.87
C LEU A 287 -3.23 2.87 -7.18
N ALA A 288 -2.25 3.59 -6.62
CA ALA A 288 -2.05 5.01 -6.93
C ALA A 288 -1.77 5.26 -8.42
N VAL A 289 -0.95 4.41 -9.04
CA VAL A 289 -0.64 4.45 -10.49
C VAL A 289 -1.88 4.10 -11.32
N GLU A 290 -2.62 3.07 -10.94
CA GLU A 290 -3.86 2.67 -11.62
C GLU A 290 -4.94 3.74 -11.56
N ASP A 291 -5.12 4.37 -10.40
CA ASP A 291 -6.07 5.47 -10.23
C ASP A 291 -5.69 6.65 -11.13
N ALA A 292 -4.41 7.01 -11.17
CA ALA A 292 -3.91 8.07 -12.03
C ALA A 292 -4.15 7.77 -13.52
N ALA A 293 -3.87 6.53 -13.95
CA ALA A 293 -4.11 6.11 -15.33
C ALA A 293 -5.60 6.12 -15.69
N ALA A 294 -6.47 5.65 -14.79
CA ALA A 294 -7.91 5.63 -15.00
C ALA A 294 -8.51 7.05 -15.07
N LEU A 295 -8.07 7.96 -14.18
CA LEU A 295 -8.54 9.35 -14.20
C LEU A 295 -8.06 10.07 -15.46
N ALA A 296 -6.77 9.93 -15.84
CA ALA A 296 -6.23 10.51 -17.05
C ALA A 296 -6.94 9.96 -18.30
N GLY A 297 -7.28 8.66 -18.32
CA GLY A 297 -8.08 8.03 -19.37
C GLY A 297 -9.47 8.65 -19.48
N ALA A 298 -10.18 8.70 -18.37
CA ALA A 298 -11.53 9.24 -18.34
C ALA A 298 -11.61 10.72 -18.77
N LEU A 299 -10.64 11.54 -18.34
CA LEU A 299 -10.54 12.95 -18.78
C LEU A 299 -10.28 13.12 -20.27
N HIS A 300 -9.65 12.15 -20.90
CA HIS A 300 -9.39 12.15 -22.34
C HIS A 300 -10.58 11.64 -23.15
N GLU A 301 -11.29 10.62 -22.66
CA GLU A 301 -12.34 9.90 -23.37
C GLU A 301 -13.70 10.60 -23.32
N HIS A 302 -13.95 11.43 -22.30
CA HIS A 302 -15.25 12.07 -22.07
C HIS A 302 -15.23 13.56 -22.36
N ALA A 303 -16.31 14.05 -23.00
CA ALA A 303 -16.41 15.43 -23.43
C ALA A 303 -16.61 16.44 -22.27
N THR A 304 -17.15 16.00 -21.13
CA THR A 304 -17.42 16.86 -19.97
C THR A 304 -16.77 16.32 -18.70
N LEU A 305 -16.34 17.23 -17.84
CA LEU A 305 -15.73 16.87 -16.54
C LEU A 305 -16.64 15.98 -15.69
N PRO A 306 -17.94 16.25 -15.50
CA PRO A 306 -18.81 15.37 -14.71
C PRO A 306 -18.90 13.95 -15.25
N GLN A 307 -18.93 13.76 -16.58
CA GLN A 307 -18.94 12.43 -17.19
C GLN A 307 -17.62 11.69 -16.93
N ALA A 308 -16.49 12.38 -17.09
CA ALA A 308 -15.17 11.82 -16.82
C ALA A 308 -15.01 11.36 -15.36
N LEU A 309 -15.43 12.20 -14.40
CA LEU A 309 -15.32 11.89 -12.99
C LEU A 309 -16.25 10.73 -12.57
N ALA A 310 -17.47 10.70 -13.11
CA ALA A 310 -18.41 9.60 -12.87
C ALA A 310 -17.86 8.26 -13.43
N HIS A 311 -17.30 8.28 -14.64
CA HIS A 311 -16.69 7.10 -15.26
C HIS A 311 -15.47 6.60 -14.47
N TYR A 312 -14.56 7.51 -14.09
CA TYR A 312 -13.40 7.19 -13.25
C TYR A 312 -13.83 6.49 -11.96
N GLN A 313 -14.75 7.08 -11.21
CA GLN A 313 -15.26 6.52 -9.97
C GLN A 313 -15.84 5.12 -10.18
N GLN A 314 -16.78 4.98 -11.11
CA GLN A 314 -17.47 3.71 -11.36
C GLN A 314 -16.49 2.60 -11.72
N ARG A 315 -15.57 2.88 -12.64
CA ARG A 315 -14.56 1.93 -13.09
C ARG A 315 -13.66 1.49 -11.93
N ARG A 316 -13.07 2.47 -11.22
CA ARG A 316 -12.11 2.15 -10.16
C ARG A 316 -12.75 1.46 -8.96
N GLN A 317 -13.93 1.86 -8.55
CA GLN A 317 -14.64 1.18 -7.47
C GLN A 317 -14.92 -0.30 -7.79
N GLN A 318 -15.21 -0.63 -9.05
CA GLN A 318 -15.40 -2.03 -9.47
C GLN A 318 -14.08 -2.82 -9.49
N GLU A 319 -13.02 -2.24 -10.03
CA GLU A 319 -11.69 -2.88 -10.11
C GLU A 319 -11.09 -3.12 -8.73
N LEU A 320 -11.34 -2.25 -7.76
CA LEU A 320 -10.85 -2.36 -6.39
C LEU A 320 -11.46 -3.48 -5.56
N LEU A 321 -12.66 -3.98 -5.89
CA LEU A 321 -13.37 -4.97 -5.06
C LEU A 321 -12.52 -6.21 -4.76
N ALA A 322 -11.83 -6.75 -5.75
CA ALA A 322 -11.00 -7.95 -5.57
C ALA A 322 -9.80 -7.69 -4.67
N ILE A 323 -9.15 -6.53 -4.84
CA ILE A 323 -7.98 -6.14 -4.05
C ILE A 323 -8.36 -5.80 -2.61
N GLN A 324 -9.48 -5.10 -2.40
CA GLN A 324 -10.01 -4.82 -1.07
C GLN A 324 -10.37 -6.10 -0.32
N SER A 325 -10.98 -7.08 -1.01
CA SER A 325 -11.23 -8.41 -0.44
C SER A 325 -9.92 -9.11 -0.06
N ALA A 326 -8.93 -9.13 -0.94
CA ALA A 326 -7.63 -9.74 -0.68
C ALA A 326 -6.92 -9.08 0.51
N ALA A 327 -6.95 -7.75 0.59
CA ALA A 327 -6.38 -6.98 1.70
C ALA A 327 -7.07 -7.28 3.04
N HIS A 328 -8.41 -7.35 3.03
CA HIS A 328 -9.20 -7.69 4.21
C HIS A 328 -8.83 -9.08 4.77
N TYR A 329 -8.81 -10.11 3.90
CA TYR A 329 -8.46 -11.46 4.35
C TYR A 329 -7.00 -11.60 4.73
N SER A 330 -6.11 -10.86 4.08
CA SER A 330 -4.70 -10.79 4.47
C SER A 330 -4.52 -10.19 5.86
N ALA A 331 -5.20 -9.09 6.19
CA ALA A 331 -5.19 -8.51 7.53
C ALA A 331 -5.70 -9.50 8.58
N ARG A 332 -6.86 -10.12 8.32
CA ARG A 332 -7.43 -11.13 9.22
C ARG A 332 -6.51 -12.32 9.45
N TRP A 333 -5.76 -12.75 8.45
CA TRP A 333 -4.80 -13.85 8.61
C TRP A 333 -3.75 -13.52 9.67
N TYR A 334 -3.23 -12.29 9.68
CA TYR A 334 -2.27 -11.84 10.68
C TYR A 334 -2.93 -11.62 12.05
N GLU A 335 -4.14 -11.10 12.10
CA GLU A 335 -4.90 -10.95 13.34
C GLU A 335 -5.26 -12.32 13.98
N ASP A 336 -5.44 -13.37 13.15
CA ASP A 336 -5.71 -14.75 13.57
C ASP A 336 -4.45 -15.63 13.51
N LEU A 337 -3.24 -15.07 13.63
CA LEU A 337 -1.98 -15.80 13.56
C LEU A 337 -1.92 -17.07 14.43
N PRO A 338 -2.48 -17.10 15.68
CA PRO A 338 -2.51 -18.31 16.51
C PRO A 338 -3.13 -19.52 15.81
N ARG A 339 -4.07 -19.32 14.88
CA ARG A 339 -4.71 -20.40 14.11
C ARG A 339 -3.72 -21.14 13.17
N TYR A 340 -2.66 -20.47 12.73
CA TYR A 340 -1.76 -20.94 11.69
C TYR A 340 -0.35 -21.25 12.18
N ILE A 341 0.11 -20.54 13.21
CA ILE A 341 1.52 -20.55 13.61
C ILE A 341 1.99 -21.89 14.17
N HIS A 342 1.08 -22.73 14.68
CA HIS A 342 1.40 -24.05 15.21
C HIS A 342 1.53 -25.15 14.14
N LEU A 343 1.19 -24.84 12.91
CA LEU A 343 1.37 -25.77 11.80
C LEU A 343 2.85 -26.05 11.52
N PRO A 344 3.19 -27.18 10.85
CA PRO A 344 4.54 -27.36 10.33
C PRO A 344 4.98 -26.15 9.49
N PRO A 345 6.23 -25.65 9.63
CA PRO A 345 6.66 -24.39 9.01
C PRO A 345 6.40 -24.29 7.51
N GLN A 346 6.57 -25.39 6.77
CA GLN A 346 6.24 -25.44 5.33
C GLN A 346 4.76 -25.24 5.04
N GLN A 347 3.87 -25.80 5.86
CA GLN A 347 2.42 -25.63 5.71
C GLN A 347 2.01 -24.20 6.07
N MET A 348 2.52 -23.71 7.21
CA MET A 348 2.28 -22.33 7.65
C MET A 348 2.70 -21.33 6.56
N PHE A 349 3.91 -21.47 6.01
CA PHE A 349 4.40 -20.59 4.96
C PHE A 349 3.60 -20.71 3.65
N ALA A 350 3.13 -21.92 3.31
CA ALA A 350 2.22 -22.10 2.18
C ALA A 350 0.90 -21.35 2.38
N LEU A 351 0.33 -21.39 3.60
CA LEU A 351 -0.91 -20.70 3.93
C LEU A 351 -0.71 -19.18 4.06
N LEU A 352 0.45 -18.71 4.48
CA LEU A 352 0.83 -17.30 4.40
C LEU A 352 0.76 -16.80 2.95
N GLY A 353 1.20 -17.59 1.98
CA GLY A 353 1.04 -17.29 0.55
C GLY A 353 -0.41 -17.28 0.07
N GLN A 354 -1.34 -17.90 0.81
CA GLN A 354 -2.78 -17.95 0.50
C GLN A 354 -3.63 -17.05 1.40
N ARG A 355 -3.01 -16.18 2.22
CA ARG A 355 -3.67 -15.34 3.23
C ARG A 355 -4.79 -14.46 2.69
N HIS A 356 -4.74 -14.13 1.41
CA HIS A 356 -5.74 -13.33 0.72
C HIS A 356 -6.99 -14.11 0.26
N SER A 357 -7.02 -15.44 0.49
CA SER A 357 -8.15 -16.27 0.07
C SER A 357 -9.36 -16.09 1.00
N PRO A 358 -10.56 -15.80 0.47
CA PRO A 358 -11.78 -15.68 1.25
C PRO A 358 -12.25 -17.00 1.84
N LEU A 359 -11.73 -18.13 1.37
CA LEU A 359 -12.09 -19.47 1.87
C LEU A 359 -11.26 -19.89 3.10
N LEU A 360 -10.03 -19.40 3.21
CA LEU A 360 -9.09 -19.85 4.23
C LEU A 360 -9.59 -19.66 5.67
N PRO A 361 -10.28 -18.57 6.04
CA PRO A 361 -10.83 -18.42 7.39
C PRO A 361 -11.94 -19.44 7.75
N HIS A 362 -12.60 -20.02 6.74
CA HIS A 362 -13.79 -20.87 6.92
C HIS A 362 -13.49 -22.37 6.81
N VAL A 363 -12.26 -22.75 6.46
CA VAL A 363 -11.83 -24.14 6.29
C VAL A 363 -10.71 -24.44 7.28
N PRO A 364 -10.68 -25.62 7.92
CA PRO A 364 -9.55 -26.02 8.78
C PRO A 364 -8.22 -25.88 8.00
N PRO A 365 -7.19 -25.22 8.59
CA PRO A 365 -5.96 -24.86 7.84
C PRO A 365 -5.28 -26.05 7.16
N GLN A 366 -5.21 -27.21 7.85
CA GLN A 366 -4.61 -28.42 7.27
C GLN A 366 -5.40 -28.98 6.08
N LEU A 367 -6.74 -28.93 6.15
CA LEU A 367 -7.61 -29.37 5.06
C LEU A 367 -7.46 -28.41 3.87
N TYR A 368 -7.48 -27.10 4.12
CA TYR A 368 -7.24 -26.09 3.07
C TYR A 368 -5.89 -26.30 2.39
N TYR A 369 -4.82 -26.53 3.15
CA TYR A 369 -3.48 -26.81 2.61
C TYR A 369 -3.48 -28.04 1.69
N ARG A 370 -4.15 -29.14 2.10
CA ARG A 370 -4.25 -30.36 1.28
C ARG A 370 -5.03 -30.13 -0.01
N LEU A 371 -6.16 -29.42 0.09
CA LEU A 371 -6.99 -29.07 -1.08
C LEU A 371 -6.23 -28.14 -2.04
N ASP A 372 -5.59 -27.11 -1.54
CA ASP A 372 -4.82 -26.17 -2.36
C ASP A 372 -3.63 -26.85 -3.04
N ARG A 373 -2.95 -27.77 -2.36
CA ARG A 373 -1.85 -28.55 -2.93
C ARG A 373 -2.33 -29.54 -4.00
N ALA A 374 -3.44 -30.23 -3.76
CA ALA A 374 -4.02 -31.17 -4.71
C ALA A 374 -4.55 -30.46 -5.96
N ALA A 375 -5.15 -29.30 -5.80
CA ALA A 375 -5.79 -28.51 -6.85
C ALA A 375 -4.91 -27.36 -7.41
N GLY A 376 -3.73 -27.12 -6.82
CA GLY A 376 -2.93 -25.91 -7.01
C GLY A 376 -2.41 -25.68 -8.43
N GLN A 377 -2.35 -26.72 -9.28
CA GLN A 377 -2.02 -26.59 -10.71
C GLN A 377 -3.27 -26.46 -11.61
N SER A 378 -4.47 -26.65 -11.07
CA SER A 378 -5.71 -26.56 -11.81
C SER A 378 -6.11 -25.10 -12.06
N GLN A 379 -6.26 -24.72 -13.33
CA GLN A 379 -6.82 -23.42 -13.71
C GLN A 379 -8.25 -23.25 -13.19
N ALA A 380 -9.04 -24.32 -13.12
CA ALA A 380 -10.40 -24.30 -12.61
C ALA A 380 -10.45 -23.89 -11.13
N TRP A 381 -9.52 -24.40 -10.30
CA TRP A 381 -9.42 -24.02 -8.88
C TRP A 381 -9.05 -22.55 -8.69
N ARG A 382 -8.12 -22.04 -9.48
CA ARG A 382 -7.75 -20.61 -9.46
C ARG A 382 -8.92 -19.72 -9.85
N ARG A 383 -9.64 -20.07 -10.93
CA ARG A 383 -10.84 -19.36 -11.38
C ARG A 383 -11.95 -19.40 -10.33
N LEU A 384 -12.17 -20.55 -9.70
CA LEU A 384 -13.16 -20.69 -8.62
C LEU A 384 -12.84 -19.80 -7.43
N LYS A 385 -11.59 -19.78 -6.96
CA LYS A 385 -11.15 -18.88 -5.86
C LYS A 385 -11.37 -17.41 -6.21
N GLN A 386 -11.00 -17.00 -7.41
CA GLN A 386 -11.20 -15.65 -7.90
C GLN A 386 -12.68 -15.27 -7.97
N TRP A 387 -13.51 -16.16 -8.53
CA TRP A 387 -14.96 -15.94 -8.65
C TRP A 387 -15.62 -15.81 -7.28
N ILE A 388 -15.29 -16.69 -6.32
CA ILE A 388 -15.80 -16.62 -4.95
C ILE A 388 -15.33 -15.31 -4.30
N GLY A 389 -14.06 -14.94 -4.46
CA GLY A 389 -13.51 -13.70 -3.90
C GLY A 389 -14.26 -12.45 -4.38
N VAL A 390 -14.50 -12.34 -5.67
CA VAL A 390 -15.27 -11.24 -6.26
C VAL A 390 -16.73 -11.24 -5.78
N LYS A 391 -17.38 -12.40 -5.71
CA LYS A 391 -18.76 -12.52 -5.25
C LYS A 391 -18.90 -12.11 -3.78
N VAL A 392 -18.00 -12.57 -2.92
CA VAL A 392 -17.97 -12.18 -1.50
C VAL A 392 -17.70 -10.68 -1.36
N ALA A 393 -16.74 -10.13 -2.09
CA ALA A 393 -16.44 -8.69 -2.06
C ALA A 393 -17.68 -7.85 -2.45
N ARG A 394 -18.38 -8.22 -3.52
CA ARG A 394 -19.64 -7.55 -3.94
C ARG A 394 -20.72 -7.64 -2.87
N THR A 395 -20.90 -8.81 -2.24
CA THR A 395 -21.92 -8.99 -1.19
C THR A 395 -21.60 -8.17 0.05
N VAL A 396 -20.33 -8.11 0.46
CA VAL A 396 -19.90 -7.28 1.60
C VAL A 396 -20.09 -5.81 1.28
N HIS A 397 -19.72 -5.37 0.09
CA HIS A 397 -19.90 -3.99 -0.37
C HIS A 397 -21.39 -3.60 -0.40
N ALA A 398 -22.25 -4.44 -0.99
CA ALA A 398 -23.69 -4.21 -1.04
C ALA A 398 -24.34 -4.14 0.36
N ARG A 399 -23.94 -5.02 1.29
CA ARG A 399 -24.43 -4.97 2.68
C ARG A 399 -23.96 -3.73 3.44
N THR A 400 -22.76 -3.24 3.17
CA THR A 400 -22.25 -2.00 3.76
C THR A 400 -23.01 -0.78 3.25
N LEU A 401 -23.49 -0.79 2.01
CA LEU A 401 -24.35 0.25 1.46
C LEU A 401 -25.78 0.18 2.05
N ALA A 402 -26.39 -1.02 2.09
CA ALA A 402 -27.76 -1.22 2.57
C ALA A 402 -27.93 -1.04 4.10
N ALA A 403 -26.88 -1.20 4.89
CA ALA A 403 -26.94 -0.96 6.35
C ALA A 403 -26.87 0.54 6.73
N ARG A 404 -26.86 1.43 5.74
CA ARG A 404 -26.71 2.90 5.88
C ARG A 404 -27.84 3.69 5.22
N GLU A 405 -28.80 2.99 4.63
CA GLU A 405 -30.14 3.48 4.29
C GLU A 405 -31.10 3.26 5.47
#